data_84a86f7320090a3c5567f2578444b280
#
_entry.id   84a86f7320090a3c5567f2578444b280
#
_cell.length_a   1.000
_cell.length_b   1.000
_cell.length_c   1.000
_cell.angle_alpha   90.00
_cell.angle_beta   90.00
_cell.angle_gamma   90.00
#
_symmetry.space_group_name_H-M   'P 1'
#
loop_
_entity.id
_entity.type
_entity.pdbx_description
1 polymer ?
#
loop_
_entity_poly.entity_id
_entity_poly.type
_entity_poly.pdbx_seq_one_letter_code
_entity_poly.pdbx_strand_id
1 'polypeptide(L)'
;LMLNNDKPQYSMDILHSPKQYLFNLHTTNTGQARRMWRQKIKERWDYKCAYCGSDSELTIDHIVPRCKGGPDFTKNVVCCCQSCNQDKGHTPWDEWFFSQEFFSMERYQDITNWMKPDPPKNLFAYRPRRNNAT
;
A
#
# COMPACT_ATOMS: atom_id res chain seq x y z
N LEU A 1 -14.11 -9.39 17.15
CA LEU A 1 -14.03 -9.34 16.94
C LEU A 1 -13.93 -9.26 16.53
N MET A 2 -13.94 -9.12 16.56
CA MET A 2 -13.82 -9.06 16.27
C MET A 2 -13.67 -8.87 15.63
N LEU A 3 -13.49 -8.86 15.66
CA LEU A 3 -13.23 -8.67 15.11
C LEU A 3 -12.98 -8.09 14.42
N ASN A 4 -13.41 -7.63 14.31
CA ASN A 4 -13.21 -6.99 13.53
C ASN A 4 -12.18 -6.35 13.34
N ASN A 5 -11.76 -5.97 13.69
CA ASN A 5 -10.58 -5.43 13.79
C ASN A 5 -9.52 -6.17 13.19
N ASP A 6 -9.78 -6.91 12.62
CA ASP A 6 -8.87 -7.81 12.06
C ASP A 6 -8.22 -7.31 10.81
N LYS A 7 -8.75 -6.25 10.23
CA LYS A 7 -8.17 -5.69 9.05
C LYS A 7 -6.71 -5.35 9.17
N PRO A 8 -6.24 -4.78 10.26
CA PRO A 8 -4.82 -4.47 10.36
C PRO A 8 -3.95 -5.70 10.23
N GLN A 9 -4.44 -6.84 10.61
CA GLN A 9 -3.66 -8.05 10.52
C GLN A 9 -3.52 -8.49 9.08
N TYR A 10 -4.53 -8.24 8.26
CA TYR A 10 -4.48 -8.66 6.88
C TYR A 10 -3.38 -7.96 6.13
N SER A 11 -3.09 -6.71 6.48
CA SER A 11 -2.07 -5.97 5.78
C SER A 11 -0.70 -6.58 5.96
N MET A 12 -0.51 -7.35 7.03
CA MET A 12 0.77 -7.98 7.27
C MET A 12 1.04 -9.11 6.31
N ASP A 13 0.01 -9.58 5.62
CA ASP A 13 0.18 -10.63 4.63
C ASP A 13 0.67 -10.11 3.30
N ILE A 14 0.75 -8.80 3.12
CA ILE A 14 1.22 -8.23 1.87
C ILE A 14 2.72 -8.10 1.93
N LEU A 15 3.40 -8.79 1.02
CA LEU A 15 4.84 -8.70 0.96
C LEU A 15 5.25 -7.35 0.40
N HIS A 16 6.51 -7.02 0.56
CA HIS A 16 7.03 -5.69 0.27
C HIS A 16 6.94 -5.32 -1.20
N SER A 17 7.05 -6.28 -2.10
CA SER A 17 7.07 -6.04 -3.53
C SER A 17 6.61 -7.30 -4.26
N PRO A 18 6.26 -7.18 -5.55
CA PRO A 18 5.86 -8.36 -6.32
C PRO A 18 6.95 -9.43 -6.36
N LYS A 19 8.21 -9.00 -6.39
CA LYS A 19 9.31 -9.95 -6.48
C LYS A 19 9.37 -10.88 -5.29
N GLN A 20 8.96 -10.44 -4.13
CA GLN A 20 9.01 -11.28 -2.95
C GLN A 20 8.04 -12.43 -3.00
N TYR A 21 6.95 -12.30 -3.74
CA TYR A 21 6.03 -13.41 -3.92
C TYR A 21 6.68 -14.53 -4.70
N LEU A 22 7.59 -14.18 -5.60
CA LEU A 22 8.33 -15.18 -6.36
C LEU A 22 9.45 -15.77 -5.51
N PHE A 23 10.22 -14.94 -4.84
CA PHE A 23 11.31 -15.41 -3.99
C PHE A 23 10.82 -16.33 -2.88
N ASN A 24 9.66 -16.04 -2.31
CA ASN A 24 9.11 -16.83 -1.21
C ASN A 24 8.30 -18.00 -1.70
N LEU A 25 8.38 -18.31 -3.01
CA LEU A 25 7.76 -19.48 -3.60
C LEU A 25 6.23 -19.49 -3.48
N HIS A 26 5.63 -18.30 -3.34
CA HIS A 26 4.18 -18.20 -3.35
C HIS A 26 3.64 -18.37 -4.77
N THR A 27 4.46 -18.07 -5.75
CA THR A 27 4.08 -18.16 -7.15
C THR A 27 5.23 -18.75 -7.94
N THR A 28 4.96 -19.15 -9.18
CA THR A 28 5.96 -19.79 -10.02
C THR A 28 6.49 -18.87 -11.11
N ASN A 29 5.88 -17.71 -11.33
CA ASN A 29 6.40 -16.79 -12.34
C ASN A 29 6.02 -15.37 -11.99
N THR A 30 6.65 -14.44 -12.71
CA THR A 30 6.52 -13.01 -12.46
C THR A 30 5.09 -12.52 -12.65
N GLY A 31 4.40 -13.04 -13.66
CA GLY A 31 3.02 -12.60 -13.91
C GLY A 31 2.08 -12.96 -12.77
N GLN A 32 2.23 -14.17 -12.23
CA GLN A 32 1.43 -14.58 -11.08
C GLN A 32 1.78 -13.75 -9.85
N ALA A 33 3.07 -13.47 -9.65
CA ALA A 33 3.50 -12.68 -8.52
C ALA A 33 2.87 -11.29 -8.57
N ARG A 34 2.83 -10.68 -9.76
CA ARG A 34 2.23 -9.37 -9.92
C ARG A 34 0.74 -9.39 -9.63
N ARG A 35 0.06 -10.39 -10.14
CA ARG A 35 -1.40 -10.49 -9.93
C ARG A 35 -1.72 -10.68 -8.46
N MET A 36 -0.98 -11.54 -7.78
CA MET A 36 -1.20 -11.79 -6.36
C MET A 36 -0.97 -10.52 -5.55
N TRP A 37 0.11 -9.81 -5.85
CA TRP A 37 0.44 -8.57 -5.16
C TRP A 37 -0.66 -7.53 -5.34
N ARG A 38 -1.11 -7.35 -6.57
CA ARG A 38 -2.16 -6.37 -6.86
C ARG A 38 -3.46 -6.73 -6.16
N GLN A 39 -3.80 -8.00 -6.16
CA GLN A 39 -5.03 -8.42 -5.53
C GLN A 39 -4.99 -8.16 -4.03
N LYS A 40 -3.86 -8.46 -3.40
CA LYS A 40 -3.75 -8.24 -1.96
C LYS A 40 -3.83 -6.76 -1.61
N ILE A 41 -3.29 -5.91 -2.45
CA ILE A 41 -3.41 -4.47 -2.23
C ILE A 41 -4.87 -4.03 -2.34
N LYS A 42 -5.59 -4.51 -3.34
CA LYS A 42 -7.00 -4.18 -3.48
C LYS A 42 -7.79 -4.67 -2.27
N GLU A 43 -7.51 -5.87 -1.79
CA GLU A 43 -8.16 -6.40 -0.60
C GLU A 43 -7.92 -5.52 0.61
N ARG A 44 -6.67 -5.10 0.79
CA ARG A 44 -6.30 -4.26 1.92
C ARG A 44 -7.08 -2.94 1.92
N TRP A 45 -7.38 -2.40 0.75
CA TRP A 45 -8.13 -1.17 0.61
C TRP A 45 -9.63 -1.41 0.46
N ASP A 46 -10.09 -2.62 0.74
CA ASP A 46 -11.51 -3.00 0.72
C ASP A 46 -12.13 -2.82 -0.65
N TYR A 47 -11.33 -2.98 -1.70
CA TYR A 47 -11.79 -2.82 -3.08
C TYR A 47 -12.45 -1.47 -3.29
N LYS A 48 -11.84 -0.44 -2.73
CA LYS A 48 -12.29 0.93 -2.90
C LYS A 48 -11.12 1.81 -3.25
N CYS A 49 -11.39 2.84 -4.07
CA CYS A 49 -10.37 3.81 -4.42
C CYS A 49 -9.89 4.53 -3.17
N ALA A 50 -8.57 4.59 -2.98
CA ALA A 50 -7.99 5.25 -1.82
C ALA A 50 -8.31 6.74 -1.80
N TYR A 51 -8.56 7.33 -2.96
CA TYR A 51 -8.78 8.77 -3.05
C TYR A 51 -10.26 9.14 -2.96
N CYS A 52 -11.10 8.53 -3.78
CA CYS A 52 -12.51 8.95 -3.86
C CYS A 52 -13.47 7.92 -3.26
N GLY A 53 -13.02 6.73 -2.95
CA GLY A 53 -13.88 5.71 -2.35
C GLY A 53 -14.71 4.91 -3.33
N SER A 54 -14.58 5.14 -4.63
CA SER A 54 -15.33 4.40 -5.63
C SER A 54 -14.89 2.94 -5.67
N ASP A 55 -15.82 2.04 -5.96
CA ASP A 55 -15.50 0.63 -6.12
C ASP A 55 -15.52 0.19 -7.58
N SER A 56 -15.49 1.13 -8.51
CA SER A 56 -15.63 0.86 -9.92
C SER A 56 -14.29 0.96 -10.63
N GLU A 57 -13.99 0.00 -11.51
CA GLU A 57 -12.81 0.02 -12.37
C GLU A 57 -11.54 0.25 -11.58
N LEU A 58 -11.28 -0.63 -10.63
CA LEU A 58 -10.15 -0.47 -9.73
C LEU A 58 -8.85 -0.92 -10.38
N THR A 59 -7.82 -0.13 -10.16
CA THR A 59 -6.46 -0.37 -10.62
C THR A 59 -5.51 -0.19 -9.46
N ILE A 60 -4.22 -0.29 -9.74
CA ILE A 60 -3.16 0.00 -8.76
C ILE A 60 -2.44 1.25 -9.25
N ASP A 61 -2.38 2.25 -8.39
CA ASP A 61 -1.73 3.52 -8.70
C ASP A 61 -0.44 3.65 -7.90
N HIS A 62 0.64 4.05 -8.57
CA HIS A 62 1.89 4.39 -7.89
C HIS A 62 1.75 5.80 -7.33
N ILE A 63 1.83 5.92 -6.01
CA ILE A 63 1.66 7.22 -5.36
C ILE A 63 2.72 8.19 -5.88
N VAL A 64 3.98 7.76 -5.85
CA VAL A 64 5.05 8.44 -6.59
C VAL A 64 5.15 7.72 -7.93
N PRO A 65 4.90 8.40 -9.06
CA PRO A 65 4.87 7.74 -10.36
C PRO A 65 6.19 7.07 -10.71
N ARG A 66 6.10 6.00 -11.47
CA ARG A 66 7.30 5.27 -11.88
C ARG A 66 8.25 6.15 -12.68
N CYS A 67 7.72 7.01 -13.52
CA CYS A 67 8.55 7.91 -14.32
C CYS A 67 9.27 8.94 -13.44
N LYS A 68 8.89 9.08 -12.19
CA LYS A 68 9.57 9.97 -11.24
C LYS A 68 10.32 9.17 -10.18
N GLY A 69 10.64 7.93 -10.49
CA GLY A 69 11.45 7.11 -9.60
C GLY A 69 10.66 6.31 -8.57
N GLY A 70 9.34 6.29 -8.67
CA GLY A 70 8.51 5.54 -7.73
C GLY A 70 8.68 4.04 -7.92
N PRO A 71 9.01 3.30 -6.86
CA PRO A 71 9.27 1.87 -6.96
C PRO A 71 8.00 1.05 -6.91
N ASP A 72 8.12 -0.21 -7.33
CA ASP A 72 7.06 -1.20 -7.18
C ASP A 72 7.09 -1.77 -5.78
N PHE A 73 6.89 -0.92 -4.80
CA PHE A 73 6.83 -1.31 -3.40
C PHE A 73 5.41 -1.15 -2.88
N THR A 74 5.01 -2.07 -2.02
CA THR A 74 3.68 -2.06 -1.42
C THR A 74 3.35 -0.70 -0.83
N LYS A 75 4.32 -0.07 -0.16
CA LYS A 75 4.10 1.23 0.48
C LYS A 75 4.01 2.38 -0.51
N ASN A 76 4.26 2.14 -1.79
CA ASN A 76 4.17 3.18 -2.81
C ASN A 76 2.98 3.02 -3.73
N VAL A 77 2.09 2.08 -3.46
CA VAL A 77 0.93 1.87 -4.34
C VAL A 77 -0.34 1.82 -3.51
N VAL A 78 -1.44 2.20 -4.15
CA VAL A 78 -2.76 2.14 -3.51
C VAL A 78 -3.75 1.61 -4.53
N CYS A 79 -4.88 1.12 -4.03
CA CYS A 79 -6.02 0.80 -4.86
C CYS A 79 -6.64 2.11 -5.34
N CYS A 80 -6.89 2.23 -6.63
CA CYS A 80 -7.30 3.49 -7.21
C CYS A 80 -8.24 3.23 -8.38
N CYS A 81 -9.33 3.98 -8.47
CA CYS A 81 -10.21 3.82 -9.62
C CYS A 81 -9.54 4.42 -10.86
N GLN A 82 -9.97 3.93 -12.03
CA GLN A 82 -9.38 4.33 -13.29
C GLN A 82 -9.45 5.85 -13.49
N SER A 83 -10.57 6.42 -13.10
CA SER A 83 -10.80 7.86 -13.27
C SER A 83 -9.80 8.68 -12.47
N CYS A 84 -9.62 8.36 -11.19
CA CYS A 84 -8.64 9.08 -10.36
C CYS A 84 -7.22 8.84 -10.87
N ASN A 85 -6.93 7.62 -11.30
CA ASN A 85 -5.60 7.29 -11.78
C ASN A 85 -5.25 8.15 -13.00
N GLN A 86 -6.16 8.25 -13.94
CA GLN A 86 -5.93 9.04 -15.15
C GLN A 86 -5.85 10.53 -14.86
N ASP A 87 -6.74 11.01 -14.00
CA ASP A 87 -6.79 12.43 -13.69
C ASP A 87 -5.55 12.88 -12.92
N LYS A 88 -5.10 12.04 -12.01
CA LYS A 88 -3.90 12.34 -11.22
C LYS A 88 -2.65 12.39 -12.11
N GLY A 89 -2.54 11.45 -13.03
CA GLY A 89 -1.39 11.41 -13.93
C GLY A 89 -0.09 11.43 -13.16
N HIS A 90 0.79 12.36 -13.51
CA HIS A 90 2.12 12.47 -12.89
C HIS A 90 2.21 13.61 -11.90
N THR A 91 1.09 14.23 -11.55
CA THR A 91 1.06 15.30 -10.56
C THR A 91 1.39 14.72 -9.19
N PRO A 92 2.13 15.45 -8.35
CA PRO A 92 2.35 14.97 -6.98
C PRO A 92 1.01 14.66 -6.32
N TRP A 93 0.94 13.48 -5.67
CA TRP A 93 -0.34 12.93 -5.25
C TRP A 93 -1.07 13.82 -4.25
N ASP A 94 -0.33 14.41 -3.32
CA ASP A 94 -0.95 15.23 -2.28
C ASP A 94 -1.47 16.55 -2.88
N GLU A 95 -0.72 17.13 -3.78
CA GLU A 95 -1.13 18.37 -4.45
C GLU A 95 -2.40 18.13 -5.25
N TRP A 96 -2.42 17.03 -6.02
CA TRP A 96 -3.58 16.67 -6.81
C TRP A 96 -4.78 16.37 -5.91
N PHE A 97 -4.56 15.61 -4.85
CA PHE A 97 -5.65 15.18 -3.97
C PHE A 97 -6.28 16.37 -3.27
N PHE A 98 -5.47 17.29 -2.76
CA PHE A 98 -5.99 18.47 -2.08
C PHE A 98 -6.90 19.30 -2.97
N SER A 99 -6.71 19.27 -4.28
CA SER A 99 -7.51 20.08 -5.19
C SER A 99 -8.83 19.42 -5.60
N GLN A 100 -9.09 18.20 -5.17
CA GLN A 100 -10.27 17.47 -5.59
C GLN A 100 -11.46 17.77 -4.67
N GLU A 101 -12.66 17.79 -5.27
CA GLU A 101 -13.88 18.01 -4.49
C GLU A 101 -14.11 16.90 -3.48
N PHE A 102 -13.67 15.70 -3.82
CA PHE A 102 -13.85 14.55 -2.94
C PHE A 102 -12.74 14.42 -1.90
N PHE A 103 -11.88 15.40 -1.77
CA PHE A 103 -10.79 15.32 -0.80
C PHE A 103 -11.34 15.01 0.59
N SER A 104 -10.67 14.11 1.29
CA SER A 104 -11.04 13.71 2.63
C SER A 104 -9.77 13.65 3.47
N MET A 105 -9.79 14.34 4.59
CA MET A 105 -8.64 14.30 5.50
C MET A 105 -8.44 12.90 6.04
N GLU A 106 -9.52 12.18 6.26
CA GLU A 106 -9.42 10.80 6.73
C GLU A 106 -8.68 9.93 5.72
N ARG A 107 -9.05 10.05 4.44
CA ARG A 107 -8.37 9.28 3.41
C ARG A 107 -6.93 9.74 3.21
N TYR A 108 -6.70 11.02 3.34
CA TYR A 108 -5.34 11.54 3.26
C TYR A 108 -4.47 10.92 4.34
N GLN A 109 -4.97 10.84 5.55
CA GLN A 109 -4.23 10.24 6.64
C GLN A 109 -4.04 8.75 6.46
N ASP A 110 -5.05 8.07 5.92
CA ASP A 110 -4.91 6.65 5.62
C ASP A 110 -3.76 6.41 4.63
N ILE A 111 -3.69 7.24 3.61
CA ILE A 111 -2.64 7.09 2.60
C ILE A 111 -1.28 7.41 3.20
N THR A 112 -1.16 8.50 3.96
CA THR A 112 0.13 8.84 4.56
C THR A 112 0.58 7.78 5.54
N ASN A 113 -0.33 7.22 6.33
CA ASN A 113 0.02 6.14 7.24
C ASN A 113 0.45 4.89 6.49
N TRP A 114 -0.23 4.60 5.39
CA TRP A 114 0.11 3.46 4.55
C TRP A 114 1.52 3.59 4.00
N MET A 115 1.93 4.79 3.63
CA MET A 115 3.23 5.04 3.03
C MET A 115 4.38 4.94 4.02
N LYS A 116 4.10 5.03 5.31
CA LYS A 116 5.17 5.00 6.30
C LYS A 116 5.81 3.63 6.35
N PRO A 117 7.14 3.58 6.53
CA PRO A 117 7.80 2.28 6.68
C PRO A 117 7.34 1.60 7.96
N ASP A 118 7.40 0.28 7.95
CA ASP A 118 7.06 -0.48 9.14
C ASP A 118 8.05 -0.18 10.25
N PRO A 119 7.59 -0.25 11.51
CA PRO A 119 8.51 -0.08 12.63
C PRO A 119 9.59 -1.16 12.58
N PRO A 120 10.81 -0.80 12.96
CA PRO A 120 11.90 -1.79 12.95
C PRO A 120 11.71 -2.78 14.08
N LYS A 121 11.20 -3.94 13.74
CA LYS A 121 10.89 -4.96 14.74
C LYS A 121 12.11 -5.47 15.46
N ASN A 122 13.22 -5.48 14.80
CA ASN A 122 14.44 -6.01 15.40
C ASN A 122 14.92 -5.20 16.58
N LEU A 123 14.60 -3.93 16.62
CA LEU A 123 14.98 -3.11 17.75
C LEU A 123 14.41 -3.65 19.04
N PHE A 124 13.18 -4.11 18.99
CA PHE A 124 12.55 -4.62 20.19
C PHE A 124 13.16 -5.95 20.62
N ALA A 125 13.55 -6.74 19.64
CA ALA A 125 14.14 -8.04 19.95
C ALA A 125 15.49 -7.87 20.63
N TYR A 126 16.23 -6.83 20.27
CA TYR A 126 17.57 -6.65 20.82
C TYR A 126 17.58 -5.98 22.17
N ARG A 127 16.63 -5.11 22.41
CA ARG A 127 16.67 -4.30 23.60
C ARG A 127 16.72 -5.07 24.88
N PRO A 128 15.96 -6.13 25.04
CA PRO A 128 16.00 -6.86 26.29
C PRO A 128 17.35 -7.42 26.62
N ARG A 129 18.15 -7.65 25.66
CA ARG A 129 19.45 -8.22 25.88
C ARG A 129 20.51 -7.25 26.18
N ARG A 130 20.32 -6.12 25.76
CA ARG A 130 21.31 -5.16 25.86
C ARG A 130 21.45 -4.68 27.09
N ASN A 131 21.08 -4.93 27.51
CA ASN A 131 21.18 -4.60 28.47
C ASN A 131 21.84 -5.25 29.13
N ASN A 132 22.34 -5.51 28.49
CA ASN A 132 22.80 -5.93 28.51
C ASN A 132 23.47 -5.74 28.28
N ALA A 133 23.72 -5.43 28.20
CA ALA A 133 24.17 -5.14 27.93
C ALA A 133 24.40 -4.57 27.86
N THR A 134 24.46 -4.51 28.06
CA THR A 134 24.53 -3.99 27.97
C THR A 134 24.65 -3.85 28.06
#